data_d759815c8fd69dd80f9a33efd38b8db8
#
_entry.id   d759815c8fd69dd80f9a33efd38b8db8
#
_cell.length_a   1.000
_cell.length_b   1.000
_cell.length_c   1.000
_cell.angle_alpha   90.00
_cell.angle_beta   90.00
_cell.angle_gamma   90.00
#
_symmetry.space_group_name_H-M   'P 1'
#
loop_
_entity.id
_entity.type
_entity.pdbx_description
1 polymer ?
#
loop_
_entity_poly.entity_id
_entity_poly.type
_entity_poly.pdbx_seq_one_letter_code
_entity_poly.pdbx_strand_id
1 'polypeptide(L)'
;MQPEWSQKEKKDPPYTDSRLFDALSSFNREKTLERVVHAKGAGAHGVFEITHDISDICDIDMLLGVGKKTACTARFSTTTFERGSADAIRDPKGMAVKFFTEQGNWDWVCLNIPFFFIRDPMKFPGMMHAQRRDPQTNLVDPNLWWDWVCNNHEALHMVVFQYSDFGDMFNYRGMSGYVGHAFKWVKRDGSWKYVHFFFTSDQGPDFTSGQKVDATVGDMDSATRDLSNAIERGEYPSWTAHVQVVDPKDAPELAFNILDSTKHWNLASYPQDIPVIPPRPFGKLTLTQNPKSFFTEIEQLAFSPSNLVPGVEPSEDPILQARLFAYPDAQRYRLGANLQQLSDNQPSPSAADAKTTPTTELDTWLAQTSSQAWSQPNELDYKYPRDFWNVLPKLRSAEFQNSIVVNMSKSLAQTRAELRERVYQTLRLVAADLADRVRDATEMLVPDNMAASSGMVPRSSRL
;
A
#
# COMPACT_ATOMS: atom_id res chain seq x y z
N MET A 1 17.21 22.60 -25.09
CA MET A 1 17.22 23.97 -25.64
C MET A 1 17.88 24.87 -24.61
N GLN A 2 19.03 25.48 -24.91
CA GLN A 2 19.59 26.46 -23.97
C GLN A 2 18.69 27.70 -23.94
N PRO A 3 18.44 28.29 -22.77
CA PRO A 3 17.59 29.49 -22.69
C PRO A 3 18.16 30.65 -23.53
N GLU A 4 17.29 31.38 -24.24
CA GLU A 4 17.69 32.52 -25.12
C GLU A 4 18.55 33.58 -24.42
N TRP A 5 18.50 33.68 -23.10
CA TRP A 5 19.30 34.65 -22.32
C TRP A 5 20.80 34.35 -22.36
N SER A 6 21.22 33.13 -22.69
CA SER A 6 22.65 32.76 -22.77
C SER A 6 23.38 33.37 -24.00
N GLN A 7 22.66 33.97 -24.94
CA GLN A 7 23.20 34.40 -26.23
C GLN A 7 23.44 35.90 -26.36
N LYS A 8 23.07 36.72 -25.34
CA LYS A 8 23.34 38.19 -25.40
C LYS A 8 24.57 38.56 -24.62
N GLU A 9 25.49 39.35 -25.24
CA GLU A 9 26.60 40.01 -24.50
C GLU A 9 26.02 40.83 -23.35
N LYS A 10 26.35 40.45 -22.11
CA LYS A 10 25.85 41.14 -20.91
C LYS A 10 26.74 42.27 -20.54
N LYS A 11 26.22 43.49 -20.67
CA LYS A 11 26.82 44.69 -20.12
C LYS A 11 26.48 44.93 -18.66
N ASP A 12 25.36 44.35 -18.18
CA ASP A 12 24.90 44.51 -16.80
C ASP A 12 25.12 43.27 -15.93
N PRO A 13 25.31 43.45 -14.62
CA PRO A 13 25.45 42.31 -13.68
C PRO A 13 24.25 41.36 -13.75
N PRO A 14 24.44 40.03 -13.62
CA PRO A 14 23.35 39.03 -13.71
C PRO A 14 22.18 39.31 -12.77
N TYR A 15 22.39 39.87 -11.60
CA TYR A 15 21.35 40.14 -10.60
C TYR A 15 20.40 41.30 -10.99
N THR A 16 20.61 42.00 -12.09
CA THR A 16 19.73 43.03 -12.65
C THR A 16 18.78 42.45 -13.73
N ASP A 17 19.00 41.21 -14.18
CA ASP A 17 18.18 40.55 -15.22
C ASP A 17 17.01 39.81 -14.59
N SER A 18 15.80 40.38 -14.69
CA SER A 18 14.57 39.75 -14.18
C SER A 18 14.29 38.35 -14.77
N ARG A 19 14.69 38.11 -16.04
CA ARG A 19 14.55 36.81 -16.68
C ARG A 19 15.42 35.74 -16.00
N LEU A 20 16.59 36.12 -15.48
CA LEU A 20 17.43 35.22 -14.68
C LEU A 20 16.72 34.85 -13.38
N PHE A 21 16.11 35.82 -12.69
CA PHE A 21 15.36 35.56 -11.47
C PHE A 21 14.16 34.65 -11.71
N ASP A 22 13.40 34.89 -12.78
CA ASP A 22 12.26 34.07 -13.16
C ASP A 22 12.71 32.65 -13.49
N ALA A 23 13.79 32.48 -14.25
CA ALA A 23 14.34 31.16 -14.62
C ALA A 23 14.81 30.39 -13.39
N LEU A 24 15.58 31.01 -12.49
CA LEU A 24 16.05 30.39 -11.26
C LEU A 24 14.91 30.10 -10.29
N SER A 25 13.95 31.00 -10.18
CA SER A 25 12.77 30.85 -9.36
C SER A 25 11.92 29.67 -9.83
N SER A 26 11.71 29.55 -11.13
CA SER A 26 11.00 28.41 -11.75
C SER A 26 11.74 27.09 -11.51
N PHE A 27 13.06 27.09 -11.76
CA PHE A 27 13.91 25.93 -11.52
C PHE A 27 13.87 25.43 -10.06
N ASN A 28 13.93 26.36 -9.08
CA ASN A 28 13.84 25.99 -7.66
C ASN A 28 12.49 25.35 -7.30
N ARG A 29 11.42 25.64 -8.05
CA ARG A 29 10.07 25.15 -7.85
C ARG A 29 9.72 23.89 -8.67
N GLU A 30 10.66 23.34 -9.42
CA GLU A 30 10.50 22.04 -10.10
C GLU A 30 10.54 20.85 -9.13
N LYS A 31 10.69 21.10 -7.85
CA LYS A 31 10.68 20.09 -6.78
C LYS A 31 9.66 20.46 -5.70
N THR A 32 8.96 19.44 -5.20
CA THR A 32 8.16 19.52 -3.99
C THR A 32 8.77 18.65 -2.89
N LEU A 33 8.28 18.78 -1.67
CA LEU A 33 8.55 17.80 -0.61
C LEU A 33 8.17 16.39 -1.07
N GLU A 34 8.89 15.40 -0.59
CA GLU A 34 8.52 14.00 -0.81
C GLU A 34 7.22 13.67 -0.10
N ARG A 35 6.49 12.67 -0.63
CA ARG A 35 5.41 12.05 0.14
C ARG A 35 6.00 11.41 1.39
N VAL A 36 5.30 11.53 2.51
CA VAL A 36 5.73 10.94 3.80
C VAL A 36 5.91 9.43 3.71
N VAL A 37 5.12 8.77 2.88
CA VAL A 37 5.25 7.40 2.41
C VAL A 37 4.93 7.39 0.92
N HIS A 38 5.34 6.38 0.17
CA HIS A 38 5.15 6.28 -1.28
C HIS A 38 5.93 7.36 -2.08
N ALA A 39 7.12 7.73 -1.63
CA ALA A 39 7.92 8.78 -2.27
C ALA A 39 8.37 8.40 -3.69
N LYS A 40 8.94 7.19 -3.87
CA LYS A 40 9.34 6.64 -5.18
C LYS A 40 8.12 6.07 -5.90
N GLY A 41 7.97 6.37 -7.20
CA GLY A 41 6.89 5.78 -7.99
C GLY A 41 6.78 6.30 -9.41
N ALA A 42 5.88 5.69 -10.17
CA ALA A 42 5.54 6.01 -11.55
C ALA A 42 4.02 6.19 -11.70
N GLY A 43 3.58 6.77 -12.80
CA GLY A 43 2.15 6.93 -13.07
C GLY A 43 1.83 6.95 -14.56
N ALA A 44 0.56 6.73 -14.87
CA ALA A 44 0.03 6.77 -16.22
C ALA A 44 -1.45 7.12 -16.20
N HIS A 45 -1.94 7.60 -17.33
CA HIS A 45 -3.36 7.92 -17.56
C HIS A 45 -4.06 6.74 -18.25
N GLY A 46 -5.35 6.62 -18.00
CA GLY A 46 -6.14 5.56 -18.57
C GLY A 46 -7.63 5.75 -18.47
N VAL A 47 -8.33 4.65 -18.64
CA VAL A 47 -9.79 4.59 -18.62
C VAL A 47 -10.24 3.41 -17.77
N PHE A 48 -11.25 3.65 -16.96
CA PHE A 48 -12.00 2.61 -16.26
C PHE A 48 -13.32 2.38 -16.97
N GLU A 49 -13.64 1.15 -17.31
CA GLU A 49 -14.85 0.75 -18.02
C GLU A 49 -15.66 -0.23 -17.18
N ILE A 50 -16.96 -0.01 -17.06
CA ILE A 50 -17.88 -0.94 -16.41
C ILE A 50 -18.13 -2.14 -17.32
N THR A 51 -17.84 -3.35 -16.83
CA THR A 51 -17.95 -4.60 -17.60
C THR A 51 -19.14 -5.45 -17.21
N HIS A 52 -19.64 -5.32 -15.98
CA HIS A 52 -20.77 -6.09 -15.45
C HIS A 52 -21.68 -5.18 -14.63
N ASP A 53 -22.97 -5.48 -14.65
CA ASP A 53 -23.95 -4.77 -13.83
C ASP A 53 -23.83 -5.16 -12.34
N ILE A 54 -23.81 -4.14 -11.49
CA ILE A 54 -23.81 -4.25 -10.03
C ILE A 54 -24.86 -3.35 -9.38
N SER A 55 -25.89 -2.97 -10.11
CA SER A 55 -26.99 -2.12 -9.65
C SER A 55 -27.80 -2.74 -8.50
N ASP A 56 -27.67 -4.06 -8.30
CA ASP A 56 -28.23 -4.74 -7.13
C ASP A 56 -27.60 -4.32 -5.80
N ILE A 57 -26.35 -3.87 -5.81
CA ILE A 57 -25.61 -3.52 -4.57
C ILE A 57 -25.30 -2.04 -4.43
N CYS A 58 -25.39 -1.22 -5.47
CA CYS A 58 -25.12 0.22 -5.37
C CYS A 58 -25.89 1.05 -6.39
N ASP A 59 -26.01 2.36 -6.07
CA ASP A 59 -26.54 3.40 -6.95
C ASP A 59 -25.46 4.45 -7.30
N ILE A 60 -24.18 4.07 -7.19
CA ILE A 60 -23.05 4.94 -7.49
C ILE A 60 -22.99 5.19 -8.98
N ASP A 61 -23.18 6.44 -9.40
CA ASP A 61 -23.35 6.81 -10.81
C ASP A 61 -22.20 6.32 -11.71
N MET A 62 -20.95 6.45 -11.25
CA MET A 62 -19.78 5.96 -11.98
C MET A 62 -19.83 4.46 -12.27
N LEU A 63 -20.48 3.67 -11.41
CA LEU A 63 -20.50 2.21 -11.47
C LEU A 63 -21.75 1.65 -12.19
N LEU A 64 -22.66 2.51 -12.65
CA LEU A 64 -23.87 2.10 -13.34
C LEU A 64 -23.71 2.20 -14.86
N GLY A 65 -24.23 1.19 -15.56
CA GLY A 65 -24.26 1.14 -17.02
C GLY A 65 -23.02 0.45 -17.62
N VAL A 66 -23.20 -0.79 -18.04
CA VAL A 66 -22.17 -1.59 -18.73
C VAL A 66 -21.68 -0.81 -19.98
N GLY A 67 -20.37 -0.71 -20.15
CA GLY A 67 -19.73 0.07 -21.20
C GLY A 67 -19.46 1.54 -20.84
N LYS A 68 -19.95 2.05 -19.69
CA LYS A 68 -19.63 3.40 -19.21
C LYS A 68 -18.14 3.51 -18.94
N LYS A 69 -17.52 4.60 -19.40
CA LYS A 69 -16.09 4.88 -19.31
C LYS A 69 -15.83 6.12 -18.46
N THR A 70 -14.86 6.04 -17.56
CA THR A 70 -14.41 7.14 -16.71
C THR A 70 -12.90 7.31 -16.88
N ALA A 71 -12.46 8.53 -17.17
CA ALA A 71 -11.02 8.85 -17.23
C ALA A 71 -10.38 8.71 -15.85
N CYS A 72 -9.14 8.28 -15.82
CA CYS A 72 -8.42 8.10 -14.56
C CYS A 72 -6.91 8.29 -14.72
N THR A 73 -6.26 8.54 -13.58
CA THR A 73 -4.80 8.53 -13.46
C THR A 73 -4.41 7.56 -12.36
N ALA A 74 -3.54 6.62 -12.69
CA ALA A 74 -2.97 5.69 -11.73
C ALA A 74 -1.54 6.08 -11.34
N ARG A 75 -1.19 5.88 -10.08
CA ARG A 75 0.18 5.99 -9.58
C ARG A 75 0.58 4.74 -8.81
N PHE A 76 1.70 4.16 -9.22
CA PHE A 76 2.37 3.05 -8.55
C PHE A 76 3.55 3.56 -7.73
N SER A 77 3.91 2.86 -6.66
CA SER A 77 4.99 3.31 -5.76
C SER A 77 5.54 2.18 -4.89
N THR A 78 6.75 2.33 -4.40
CA THR A 78 7.19 1.71 -3.16
C THR A 78 6.48 2.40 -1.98
N THR A 79 6.63 1.89 -0.75
CA THR A 79 5.90 2.44 0.42
C THR A 79 6.82 3.19 1.37
N THR A 80 7.91 2.56 1.80
CA THR A 80 8.65 2.97 2.99
C THR A 80 9.78 3.97 2.70
N PHE A 81 10.50 3.77 1.61
CA PHE A 81 11.78 4.43 1.34
C PHE A 81 11.65 5.74 0.55
N GLU A 82 12.76 6.49 0.52
CA GLU A 82 12.87 7.79 -0.10
C GLU A 82 12.75 7.70 -1.63
N ARG A 83 12.55 8.85 -2.29
CA ARG A 83 12.43 8.95 -3.76
C ARG A 83 13.61 8.36 -4.54
N GLY A 84 14.81 8.34 -3.97
CA GLY A 84 16.02 7.78 -4.58
C GLY A 84 16.18 6.27 -4.44
N SER A 85 15.25 5.57 -3.81
CA SER A 85 15.31 4.11 -3.67
C SER A 85 15.00 3.38 -4.98
N ALA A 86 15.35 2.09 -5.05
CA ALA A 86 15.04 1.26 -6.22
C ALA A 86 13.56 0.83 -6.24
N ASP A 87 12.96 0.76 -7.44
CA ASP A 87 11.60 0.24 -7.64
C ASP A 87 11.47 -1.22 -7.15
N ALA A 88 12.50 -2.03 -7.35
CA ALA A 88 12.52 -3.46 -7.03
C ALA A 88 12.84 -3.77 -5.55
N ILE A 89 12.93 -2.75 -4.69
CA ILE A 89 13.20 -2.98 -3.26
C ILE A 89 12.08 -3.81 -2.63
N ARG A 90 12.42 -4.70 -1.68
CA ARG A 90 11.46 -5.47 -0.88
C ARG A 90 10.67 -4.52 0.02
N ASP A 91 9.46 -4.22 -0.40
CA ASP A 91 8.58 -3.24 0.24
C ASP A 91 7.15 -3.48 -0.24
N PRO A 92 6.10 -3.27 0.55
CA PRO A 92 4.76 -3.18 0.01
C PRO A 92 4.68 -2.16 -1.11
N LYS A 93 3.95 -2.46 -2.18
CA LYS A 93 3.78 -1.54 -3.30
C LYS A 93 2.42 -0.87 -3.21
N GLY A 94 2.38 0.43 -3.49
CA GLY A 94 1.15 1.20 -3.60
C GLY A 94 0.64 1.23 -5.03
N MET A 95 -0.69 1.19 -5.16
CA MET A 95 -1.43 1.49 -6.39
C MET A 95 -2.55 2.44 -6.02
N ALA A 96 -2.45 3.69 -6.43
CA ALA A 96 -3.52 4.65 -6.22
C ALA A 96 -4.11 5.06 -7.57
N VAL A 97 -5.44 5.05 -7.68
CA VAL A 97 -6.18 5.42 -8.88
C VAL A 97 -7.14 6.55 -8.54
N LYS A 98 -7.05 7.65 -9.26
CA LYS A 98 -8.00 8.76 -9.21
C LYS A 98 -8.91 8.68 -10.39
N PHE A 99 -10.21 8.58 -10.15
CA PHE A 99 -11.26 8.63 -11.15
C PHE A 99 -11.83 10.05 -11.24
N PHE A 100 -11.88 10.59 -12.44
CA PHE A 100 -12.45 11.90 -12.72
C PHE A 100 -13.92 11.71 -13.09
N THR A 101 -14.80 11.67 -12.09
CA THR A 101 -16.22 11.44 -12.31
C THR A 101 -16.98 12.76 -12.48
N GLU A 102 -18.21 12.70 -12.99
CA GLU A 102 -19.10 13.87 -13.07
C GLU A 102 -19.49 14.43 -11.70
N GLN A 103 -19.38 13.61 -10.65
CA GLN A 103 -19.69 13.96 -9.27
C GLN A 103 -18.44 14.35 -8.45
N GLY A 104 -17.30 14.52 -9.13
CA GLY A 104 -16.01 14.84 -8.54
C GLY A 104 -15.03 13.66 -8.55
N ASN A 105 -13.92 13.81 -7.84
CA ASN A 105 -12.88 12.79 -7.82
C ASN A 105 -13.20 11.68 -6.83
N TRP A 106 -13.02 10.43 -7.26
CA TRP A 106 -13.02 9.27 -6.39
C TRP A 106 -11.63 8.64 -6.41
N ASP A 107 -11.03 8.43 -5.24
CA ASP A 107 -9.69 7.87 -5.13
C ASP A 107 -9.73 6.46 -4.53
N TRP A 108 -9.18 5.50 -5.25
CA TRP A 108 -8.88 4.17 -4.71
C TRP A 108 -7.40 4.12 -4.33
N VAL A 109 -7.14 4.10 -3.03
CA VAL A 109 -5.77 4.13 -2.50
C VAL A 109 -5.41 2.74 -1.97
N CYS A 110 -4.79 1.96 -2.84
CA CYS A 110 -4.55 0.53 -2.66
C CYS A 110 -3.09 0.20 -2.31
N LEU A 111 -2.91 -0.98 -1.72
CA LEU A 111 -1.64 -1.71 -1.66
C LEU A 111 -1.71 -2.98 -2.51
N ASN A 112 -0.56 -3.53 -2.88
CA ASN A 112 -0.49 -4.82 -3.59
C ASN A 112 -0.84 -6.03 -2.71
N ILE A 113 -1.22 -5.81 -1.47
CA ILE A 113 -1.49 -6.80 -0.43
C ILE A 113 -2.88 -6.53 0.14
N PRO A 114 -3.75 -7.57 0.32
CA PRO A 114 -5.15 -7.39 0.73
C PRO A 114 -5.35 -7.18 2.24
N PHE A 115 -4.29 -6.96 3.00
CA PHE A 115 -4.30 -6.69 4.45
C PHE A 115 -3.14 -5.78 4.82
N PHE A 116 -3.14 -5.29 6.06
CA PHE A 116 -2.16 -4.32 6.55
C PHE A 116 -1.38 -4.86 7.76
N PHE A 117 -0.35 -4.14 8.22
CA PHE A 117 0.49 -4.54 9.36
C PHE A 117 -0.21 -4.38 10.70
N ILE A 118 -1.06 -3.38 10.82
CA ILE A 118 -1.65 -2.93 12.08
C ILE A 118 -3.15 -2.70 11.93
N ARG A 119 -3.87 -2.82 13.04
CA ARG A 119 -5.28 -2.43 13.18
C ARG A 119 -5.49 -1.24 14.12
N ASP A 120 -4.45 -0.86 14.87
CA ASP A 120 -4.44 0.33 15.70
C ASP A 120 -3.63 1.44 14.99
N PRO A 121 -4.26 2.55 14.57
CA PRO A 121 -3.58 3.63 13.85
C PRO A 121 -2.49 4.32 14.68
N MET A 122 -2.55 4.26 16.01
CA MET A 122 -1.53 4.84 16.87
C MET A 122 -0.16 4.17 16.71
N LYS A 123 -0.12 2.95 16.20
CA LYS A 123 1.12 2.21 15.92
C LYS A 123 1.79 2.62 14.60
N PHE A 124 1.08 3.35 13.71
CA PHE A 124 1.60 3.68 12.38
C PHE A 124 2.92 4.46 12.40
N PRO A 125 3.10 5.54 13.20
CA PRO A 125 4.37 6.25 13.24
C PRO A 125 5.53 5.36 13.70
N GLY A 126 5.33 4.55 14.75
CA GLY A 126 6.34 3.62 15.25
C GLY A 126 6.73 2.56 14.22
N MET A 127 5.75 2.02 13.48
CA MET A 127 5.98 1.08 12.39
C MET A 127 6.84 1.70 11.28
N MET A 128 6.54 2.93 10.88
CA MET A 128 7.30 3.62 9.83
C MET A 128 8.71 3.98 10.28
N HIS A 129 8.88 4.43 11.54
CA HIS A 129 10.20 4.70 12.09
C HIS A 129 11.07 3.44 12.17
N ALA A 130 10.47 2.28 12.48
CA ALA A 130 11.19 1.01 12.56
C ALA A 130 11.72 0.52 11.19
N GLN A 131 11.11 0.96 10.09
CA GLN A 131 11.52 0.58 8.73
C GLN A 131 12.39 1.62 8.04
N ARG A 132 12.56 2.79 8.63
CA ARG A 132 13.34 3.90 8.09
C ARG A 132 14.75 3.93 8.67
N ARG A 133 15.42 5.05 8.38
CA ARG A 133 16.77 5.30 8.87
C ARG A 133 16.75 5.63 10.36
N ASP A 134 17.69 5.07 11.09
CA ASP A 134 17.95 5.43 12.48
C ASP A 134 18.21 6.95 12.59
N PRO A 135 17.53 7.67 13.48
CA PRO A 135 17.59 9.13 13.54
C PRO A 135 18.96 9.68 13.99
N GLN A 136 19.81 8.85 14.60
CA GLN A 136 21.14 9.24 15.04
C GLN A 136 22.19 9.01 13.95
N THR A 137 22.15 7.87 13.28
CA THR A 137 23.17 7.44 12.34
C THR A 137 22.82 7.72 10.89
N ASN A 138 21.53 7.92 10.61
CA ASN A 138 20.93 8.00 9.27
C ASN A 138 21.16 6.73 8.42
N LEU A 139 21.37 5.58 9.07
CA LEU A 139 21.53 4.29 8.43
C LEU A 139 20.26 3.43 8.62
N VAL A 140 19.99 2.55 7.67
CA VAL A 140 18.95 1.51 7.85
C VAL A 140 19.46 0.50 8.88
N ASP A 141 18.67 0.24 9.92
CA ASP A 141 19.00 -0.71 10.99
C ASP A 141 17.92 -1.80 11.10
N PRO A 142 18.19 -3.03 10.67
CA PRO A 142 17.25 -4.14 10.80
C PRO A 142 16.84 -4.47 12.25
N ASN A 143 17.65 -4.07 13.25
CA ASN A 143 17.26 -4.26 14.65
C ASN A 143 15.99 -3.49 15.01
N LEU A 144 15.79 -2.27 14.48
CA LEU A 144 14.59 -1.49 14.73
C LEU A 144 13.34 -2.20 14.21
N TRP A 145 13.42 -2.73 13.00
CA TRP A 145 12.31 -3.45 12.39
C TRP A 145 11.95 -4.73 13.14
N TRP A 146 12.93 -5.58 13.40
CA TRP A 146 12.65 -6.87 14.06
C TRP A 146 12.25 -6.72 15.52
N ASP A 147 12.76 -5.69 16.22
CA ASP A 147 12.27 -5.36 17.57
C ASP A 147 10.81 -4.93 17.54
N TRP A 148 10.43 -4.09 16.57
CA TRP A 148 9.04 -3.69 16.39
C TRP A 148 8.14 -4.89 16.08
N VAL A 149 8.54 -5.80 15.21
CA VAL A 149 7.79 -7.04 14.88
C VAL A 149 7.54 -7.90 16.12
N CYS A 150 8.57 -8.11 16.96
CA CYS A 150 8.44 -8.89 18.19
C CYS A 150 7.47 -8.28 19.22
N ASN A 151 7.17 -6.99 19.11
CA ASN A 151 6.24 -6.28 19.99
C ASN A 151 4.84 -6.08 19.38
N ASN A 152 4.64 -6.45 18.10
CA ASN A 152 3.39 -6.22 17.36
C ASN A 152 2.98 -7.46 16.57
N HIS A 153 2.47 -8.46 17.25
CA HIS A 153 2.17 -9.77 16.66
C HIS A 153 1.06 -9.75 15.61
N GLU A 154 0.16 -8.76 15.63
CA GLU A 154 -0.83 -8.56 14.56
C GLU A 154 -0.18 -8.34 13.19
N ALA A 155 1.08 -7.92 13.15
CA ALA A 155 1.83 -7.72 11.92
C ALA A 155 2.38 -9.01 11.29
N LEU A 156 2.39 -10.13 12.00
CA LEU A 156 3.07 -11.36 11.56
C LEU A 156 2.58 -11.88 10.20
N HIS A 157 1.28 -11.74 9.91
CA HIS A 157 0.74 -12.13 8.62
C HIS A 157 1.37 -11.30 7.49
N MET A 158 1.39 -9.98 7.65
CA MET A 158 2.00 -9.07 6.67
C MET A 158 3.51 -9.27 6.55
N VAL A 159 4.20 -9.52 7.68
CA VAL A 159 5.66 -9.79 7.70
C VAL A 159 5.98 -11.06 6.91
N VAL A 160 5.31 -12.19 7.20
CA VAL A 160 5.55 -13.45 6.47
C VAL A 160 5.25 -13.28 4.97
N PHE A 161 4.18 -12.55 4.64
CA PHE A 161 3.81 -12.27 3.25
C PHE A 161 4.83 -11.38 2.55
N GLN A 162 5.31 -10.31 3.19
CA GLN A 162 6.31 -9.38 2.63
C GLN A 162 7.66 -10.06 2.38
N TYR A 163 8.04 -11.04 3.20
CA TYR A 163 9.27 -11.79 3.00
C TYR A 163 9.12 -12.94 1.99
N SER A 164 7.92 -13.23 1.51
CA SER A 164 7.69 -14.10 0.35
C SER A 164 7.99 -13.37 -0.96
N ASP A 165 7.90 -14.09 -2.09
CA ASP A 165 8.08 -13.51 -3.42
C ASP A 165 7.01 -12.45 -3.76
N PHE A 166 5.90 -12.41 -3.05
CA PHE A 166 4.91 -11.32 -3.15
C PHE A 166 5.47 -9.94 -2.73
N GLY A 167 6.49 -9.89 -1.86
CA GLY A 167 7.20 -8.67 -1.51
C GLY A 167 8.20 -8.20 -2.57
N ASP A 168 8.57 -9.07 -3.52
CA ASP A 168 9.60 -8.85 -4.54
C ASP A 168 9.01 -8.62 -5.95
N MET A 169 7.86 -8.00 -6.06
CA MET A 169 7.25 -7.74 -7.38
C MET A 169 8.15 -6.88 -8.25
N PHE A 170 8.50 -7.42 -9.42
CA PHE A 170 9.47 -6.84 -10.36
C PHE A 170 8.93 -5.64 -11.12
N ASN A 171 7.64 -5.66 -11.50
CA ASN A 171 7.03 -4.61 -12.29
C ASN A 171 5.66 -4.19 -11.74
N TYR A 172 5.24 -2.97 -12.07
CA TYR A 172 3.95 -2.43 -11.66
C TYR A 172 2.77 -3.04 -12.40
N ARG A 173 2.97 -3.55 -13.62
CA ARG A 173 1.89 -4.11 -14.45
C ARG A 173 1.34 -5.42 -13.91
N GLY A 174 2.19 -6.21 -13.26
CA GLY A 174 1.81 -7.51 -12.69
C GLY A 174 1.18 -7.43 -11.31
N MET A 175 1.20 -6.26 -10.62
CA MET A 175 0.69 -6.16 -9.27
C MET A 175 -0.82 -5.94 -9.24
N SER A 176 -1.49 -6.59 -8.31
CA SER A 176 -2.87 -6.29 -7.93
C SER A 176 -2.94 -5.10 -6.98
N GLY A 177 -4.11 -4.49 -6.80
CA GLY A 177 -4.30 -3.35 -5.90
C GLY A 177 -5.52 -3.54 -5.01
N TYR A 178 -5.33 -3.61 -3.70
CA TYR A 178 -6.39 -3.80 -2.70
C TYR A 178 -6.57 -2.54 -1.87
N VAL A 179 -7.81 -2.04 -1.71
CA VAL A 179 -8.08 -0.86 -0.86
C VAL A 179 -7.79 -1.12 0.62
N GLY A 180 -7.79 -2.40 1.04
CA GLY A 180 -7.36 -2.85 2.36
C GLY A 180 -8.33 -2.56 3.51
N HIS A 181 -9.51 -1.98 3.21
CA HIS A 181 -10.52 -1.59 4.20
C HIS A 181 -11.92 -1.94 3.72
N ALA A 182 -12.83 -2.14 4.67
CA ALA A 182 -14.25 -2.11 4.40
C ALA A 182 -14.68 -0.66 4.12
N PHE A 183 -15.52 -0.48 3.10
CA PHE A 183 -16.31 0.72 2.86
C PHE A 183 -17.79 0.38 2.93
N LYS A 184 -18.66 1.39 2.93
CA LYS A 184 -20.09 1.22 2.81
C LYS A 184 -20.55 1.73 1.44
N TRP A 185 -21.25 0.91 0.69
CA TRP A 185 -21.99 1.37 -0.48
C TRP A 185 -23.44 1.51 -0.10
N VAL A 186 -23.94 2.75 -0.22
CA VAL A 186 -25.26 3.18 0.23
C VAL A 186 -26.14 3.46 -0.97
N LYS A 187 -27.32 2.83 -1.03
CA LYS A 187 -28.31 3.05 -2.06
C LYS A 187 -29.23 4.22 -1.70
N ARG A 188 -29.92 4.75 -2.69
CA ARG A 188 -30.86 5.88 -2.51
C ARG A 188 -32.04 5.55 -1.59
N ASP A 189 -32.39 4.29 -1.46
CA ASP A 189 -33.43 3.82 -0.54
C ASP A 189 -32.95 3.71 0.92
N GLY A 190 -31.68 4.05 1.20
CA GLY A 190 -31.03 3.96 2.50
C GLY A 190 -30.47 2.58 2.85
N SER A 191 -30.71 1.56 2.03
CA SER A 191 -30.07 0.26 2.20
C SER A 191 -28.58 0.35 1.86
N TRP A 192 -27.74 -0.44 2.54
CA TRP A 192 -26.31 -0.39 2.34
C TRP A 192 -25.64 -1.73 2.60
N LYS A 193 -24.40 -1.87 2.12
CA LYS A 193 -23.58 -3.06 2.29
C LYS A 193 -22.17 -2.65 2.71
N TYR A 194 -21.51 -3.49 3.51
CA TYR A 194 -20.06 -3.45 3.60
C TYR A 194 -19.46 -4.01 2.33
N VAL A 195 -18.47 -3.31 1.79
CA VAL A 195 -17.78 -3.71 0.56
C VAL A 195 -16.28 -3.63 0.73
N HIS A 196 -15.58 -4.57 0.11
CA HIS A 196 -14.15 -4.54 -0.11
C HIS A 196 -13.90 -4.64 -1.61
N PHE A 197 -13.25 -3.67 -2.21
CA PHE A 197 -13.03 -3.64 -3.64
C PHE A 197 -11.53 -3.57 -3.97
N PHE A 198 -11.17 -4.13 -5.12
CA PHE A 198 -9.78 -4.30 -5.49
C PHE A 198 -9.61 -4.54 -6.99
N PHE A 199 -8.37 -4.40 -7.45
CA PHE A 199 -7.93 -4.72 -8.80
C PHE A 199 -7.09 -5.99 -8.79
N THR A 200 -7.35 -6.90 -9.74
CA THR A 200 -6.43 -7.98 -10.09
C THR A 200 -5.78 -7.68 -11.43
N SER A 201 -4.46 -7.84 -11.52
CA SER A 201 -3.74 -7.64 -12.78
C SER A 201 -4.15 -8.69 -13.80
N ASP A 202 -4.49 -8.26 -15.02
CA ASP A 202 -4.79 -9.17 -16.14
C ASP A 202 -3.51 -9.77 -16.74
N GLN A 203 -2.32 -9.19 -16.46
CA GLN A 203 -1.02 -9.70 -16.87
C GLN A 203 -0.51 -10.80 -15.93
N GLY A 204 -1.13 -10.91 -14.75
CA GLY A 204 -0.69 -11.80 -13.69
C GLY A 204 0.59 -11.33 -12.98
N PRO A 205 0.88 -11.86 -11.80
CA PRO A 205 2.05 -11.49 -11.03
C PRO A 205 3.32 -12.02 -11.71
N ASP A 206 4.29 -11.13 -11.94
CA ASP A 206 5.64 -11.51 -12.30
C ASP A 206 6.47 -11.67 -11.03
N PHE A 207 6.54 -12.89 -10.52
CA PHE A 207 7.37 -13.25 -9.38
C PHE A 207 8.81 -13.46 -9.86
N THR A 208 9.63 -12.47 -9.62
CA THR A 208 11.05 -12.59 -9.82
C THR A 208 11.64 -13.44 -8.69
N SER A 209 12.32 -14.53 -9.03
CA SER A 209 13.20 -15.18 -8.06
C SER A 209 14.21 -14.16 -7.51
N GLY A 210 14.62 -14.26 -6.25
CA GLY A 210 15.55 -13.31 -5.61
C GLY A 210 16.81 -13.01 -6.44
N GLN A 211 17.20 -13.90 -7.37
CA GLN A 211 18.28 -13.69 -8.34
C GLN A 211 18.00 -12.57 -9.35
N LYS A 212 16.74 -12.36 -9.76
CA LYS A 212 16.41 -11.24 -10.67
C LYS A 212 16.32 -9.92 -9.90
N VAL A 213 15.87 -9.92 -8.64
CA VAL A 213 15.89 -8.72 -7.79
C VAL A 213 17.33 -8.25 -7.61
N ASP A 214 18.27 -9.15 -7.31
CA ASP A 214 19.69 -8.82 -7.20
C ASP A 214 20.24 -8.24 -8.51
N ALA A 215 19.77 -8.71 -9.67
CA ALA A 215 20.16 -8.19 -10.99
C ALA A 215 19.53 -6.82 -11.31
N THR A 216 18.34 -6.50 -10.74
CA THR A 216 17.64 -5.23 -10.96
C THR A 216 17.96 -4.17 -9.90
N VAL A 217 18.64 -4.53 -8.82
CA VAL A 217 19.17 -3.55 -7.84
C VAL A 217 20.13 -2.53 -8.53
N GLY A 218 20.75 -2.90 -9.64
CA GLY A 218 21.52 -1.97 -10.49
C GLY A 218 20.70 -0.99 -11.33
N ASP A 219 19.39 -1.25 -11.55
CA ASP A 219 18.45 -0.35 -12.23
C ASP A 219 17.39 0.16 -11.26
N MET A 220 17.65 1.34 -10.70
CA MET A 220 16.76 1.99 -9.72
C MET A 220 15.35 2.25 -10.25
N ASP A 221 15.16 2.33 -11.57
CA ASP A 221 13.93 2.70 -12.25
C ASP A 221 13.33 1.56 -13.06
N SER A 222 13.65 0.31 -12.73
CA SER A 222 13.30 -0.86 -13.53
C SER A 222 11.78 -1.00 -13.78
N ALA A 223 10.94 -0.88 -12.76
CA ALA A 223 9.49 -0.99 -12.88
C ALA A 223 8.86 0.25 -13.54
N THR A 224 9.41 1.43 -13.29
CA THR A 224 9.02 2.68 -13.95
C THR A 224 9.28 2.59 -15.46
N ARG A 225 10.46 2.11 -15.84
CA ARG A 225 10.85 1.91 -17.26
C ARG A 225 10.00 0.86 -17.95
N ASP A 226 9.71 -0.26 -17.27
CA ASP A 226 8.84 -1.31 -17.79
C ASP A 226 7.43 -0.78 -18.10
N LEU A 227 6.80 -0.07 -17.16
CA LEU A 227 5.48 0.53 -17.35
C LEU A 227 5.46 1.52 -18.52
N SER A 228 6.40 2.47 -18.53
CA SER A 228 6.47 3.49 -19.57
C SER A 228 6.69 2.91 -20.96
N ASN A 229 7.63 1.97 -21.08
CA ASN A 229 7.92 1.32 -22.36
C ASN A 229 6.78 0.44 -22.87
N ALA A 230 6.05 -0.25 -21.98
CA ALA A 230 4.88 -1.04 -22.39
C ALA A 230 3.79 -0.15 -22.99
N ILE A 231 3.47 0.95 -22.34
CA ILE A 231 2.47 1.92 -22.85
C ILE A 231 2.92 2.53 -24.18
N GLU A 232 4.20 2.90 -24.31
CA GLU A 232 4.74 3.47 -25.55
C GLU A 232 4.66 2.48 -26.74
N ARG A 233 4.80 1.18 -26.49
CA ARG A 233 4.64 0.14 -27.51
C ARG A 233 3.19 -0.23 -27.80
N GLY A 234 2.19 0.36 -27.09
CA GLY A 234 0.78 0.01 -27.20
C GLY A 234 0.40 -1.29 -26.47
N GLU A 235 1.27 -1.81 -25.63
CA GLU A 235 1.01 -2.96 -24.73
C GLU A 235 0.32 -2.46 -23.45
N TYR A 236 -0.93 -2.02 -23.57
CA TYR A 236 -1.64 -1.34 -22.51
C TYR A 236 -1.94 -2.25 -21.31
N PRO A 237 -1.32 -2.03 -20.14
CA PRO A 237 -1.61 -2.84 -18.96
C PRO A 237 -3.04 -2.60 -18.48
N SER A 238 -3.65 -3.69 -17.99
CA SER A 238 -5.03 -3.64 -17.54
C SER A 238 -5.26 -4.46 -16.27
N TRP A 239 -6.33 -4.12 -15.57
CA TRP A 239 -6.76 -4.75 -14.32
C TRP A 239 -8.25 -4.94 -14.30
N THR A 240 -8.69 -6.09 -13.84
CA THR A 240 -10.10 -6.36 -13.56
C THR A 240 -10.45 -5.91 -12.15
N ALA A 241 -11.48 -5.07 -12.03
CA ALA A 241 -12.00 -4.61 -10.74
C ALA A 241 -13.02 -5.60 -10.18
N HIS A 242 -12.87 -5.91 -8.90
CA HIS A 242 -13.74 -6.82 -8.16
C HIS A 242 -14.29 -6.16 -6.91
N VAL A 243 -15.43 -6.66 -6.44
CA VAL A 243 -16.04 -6.30 -5.16
C VAL A 243 -16.45 -7.55 -4.40
N GLN A 244 -16.12 -7.58 -3.10
CA GLN A 244 -16.69 -8.49 -2.11
C GLN A 244 -17.75 -7.74 -1.32
N VAL A 245 -18.84 -8.40 -0.95
CA VAL A 245 -20.01 -7.77 -0.34
C VAL A 245 -20.42 -8.55 0.90
N VAL A 246 -20.65 -7.83 2.01
CA VAL A 246 -21.18 -8.38 3.26
C VAL A 246 -22.40 -7.55 3.68
N ASP A 247 -23.48 -8.24 3.98
CA ASP A 247 -24.65 -7.60 4.59
C ASP A 247 -24.30 -7.12 6.01
N PRO A 248 -24.70 -5.92 6.42
CA PRO A 248 -24.41 -5.42 7.78
C PRO A 248 -24.87 -6.39 8.89
N LYS A 249 -26.00 -7.05 8.71
CA LYS A 249 -26.54 -8.03 9.67
C LYS A 249 -25.69 -9.30 9.78
N ASP A 250 -24.93 -9.65 8.71
CA ASP A 250 -24.12 -10.87 8.66
C ASP A 250 -22.68 -10.60 9.17
N ALA A 251 -22.26 -9.33 9.28
CA ALA A 251 -20.91 -8.98 9.70
C ALA A 251 -20.53 -9.51 11.09
N PRO A 252 -21.41 -9.46 12.12
CA PRO A 252 -21.12 -10.03 13.44
C PRO A 252 -20.95 -11.55 13.46
N GLU A 253 -21.53 -12.25 12.50
CA GLU A 253 -21.53 -13.73 12.43
C GLU A 253 -20.29 -14.30 11.73
N LEU A 254 -19.46 -13.44 11.14
CA LEU A 254 -18.25 -13.87 10.44
C LEU A 254 -17.18 -14.36 11.43
N ALA A 255 -16.41 -15.37 11.01
CA ALA A 255 -15.32 -15.92 11.79
C ALA A 255 -14.15 -14.94 12.02
N PHE A 256 -14.17 -13.77 11.37
CA PHE A 256 -13.21 -12.69 11.52
C PHE A 256 -13.93 -11.34 11.44
N ASN A 257 -13.30 -10.31 12.00
CA ASN A 257 -13.83 -8.96 11.92
C ASN A 257 -13.46 -8.31 10.58
N ILE A 258 -14.43 -7.95 9.77
CA ILE A 258 -14.26 -7.30 8.46
C ILE A 258 -13.67 -5.87 8.56
N LEU A 259 -13.68 -5.26 9.74
CA LEU A 259 -13.08 -3.96 10.03
C LEU A 259 -11.64 -4.09 10.54
N ASP A 260 -11.12 -5.30 10.73
CA ASP A 260 -9.72 -5.56 11.07
C ASP A 260 -8.86 -5.55 9.81
N SER A 261 -8.18 -4.45 9.53
CA SER A 261 -7.31 -4.28 8.37
C SER A 261 -6.15 -5.28 8.30
N THR A 262 -5.83 -6.02 9.37
CA THR A 262 -4.81 -7.07 9.36
C THR A 262 -5.33 -8.41 8.80
N LYS A 263 -6.61 -8.49 8.48
CA LYS A 263 -7.27 -9.68 7.93
C LYS A 263 -7.75 -9.43 6.50
N HIS A 264 -7.58 -10.40 5.63
CA HIS A 264 -8.23 -10.34 4.32
C HIS A 264 -9.61 -11.00 4.39
N TRP A 265 -10.48 -10.61 3.47
CA TRP A 265 -11.85 -11.15 3.36
C TRP A 265 -11.88 -12.52 2.67
N ASN A 266 -10.94 -13.37 3.01
CA ASN A 266 -10.74 -14.71 2.47
C ASN A 266 -10.83 -14.79 0.95
N LEU A 267 -9.92 -14.08 0.28
CA LEU A 267 -9.77 -14.09 -1.19
C LEU A 267 -9.05 -15.32 -1.70
N ALA A 268 -8.26 -15.95 -0.83
CA ALA A 268 -7.35 -17.02 -1.18
C ALA A 268 -7.83 -18.36 -0.56
N SER A 269 -7.04 -19.39 -0.80
CA SER A 269 -7.30 -20.73 -0.30
C SER A 269 -6.95 -20.90 1.19
N TYR A 270 -6.80 -19.81 1.93
CA TYR A 270 -6.49 -19.82 3.35
C TYR A 270 -7.14 -18.63 4.08
N PRO A 271 -7.51 -18.73 5.35
CA PRO A 271 -7.67 -19.99 6.08
C PRO A 271 -8.76 -20.87 5.45
N GLN A 272 -8.54 -22.18 5.38
CA GLN A 272 -9.45 -23.11 4.68
C GLN A 272 -10.79 -23.29 5.40
N ASP A 273 -10.81 -23.09 6.70
CA ASP A 273 -11.99 -23.22 7.57
C ASP A 273 -12.79 -21.91 7.70
N ILE A 274 -12.33 -20.82 7.11
CA ILE A 274 -13.09 -19.58 7.03
C ILE A 274 -13.77 -19.50 5.66
N PRO A 275 -15.11 -19.31 5.60
CA PRO A 275 -15.82 -19.20 4.34
C PRO A 275 -15.29 -18.07 3.46
N VAL A 276 -15.17 -18.34 2.17
CA VAL A 276 -14.80 -17.35 1.16
C VAL A 276 -15.96 -16.37 0.97
N ILE A 277 -15.68 -15.07 1.01
CA ILE A 277 -16.60 -14.05 0.52
C ILE A 277 -16.29 -13.87 -0.98
N PRO A 278 -17.18 -14.35 -1.88
CA PRO A 278 -16.85 -14.45 -3.29
C PRO A 278 -16.66 -13.06 -3.92
N PRO A 279 -15.57 -12.82 -4.66
CA PRO A 279 -15.40 -11.58 -5.42
C PRO A 279 -16.29 -11.60 -6.67
N ARG A 280 -16.93 -10.45 -6.98
CA ARG A 280 -17.72 -10.22 -8.20
C ARG A 280 -16.94 -9.25 -9.09
N PRO A 281 -16.61 -9.61 -10.35
CA PRO A 281 -16.02 -8.67 -11.29
C PRO A 281 -17.07 -7.63 -11.71
N PHE A 282 -16.65 -6.36 -11.90
CA PHE A 282 -17.57 -5.30 -12.34
C PHE A 282 -16.96 -4.27 -13.28
N GLY A 283 -15.64 -4.17 -13.37
CA GLY A 283 -15.01 -3.15 -14.20
C GLY A 283 -13.63 -3.54 -14.67
N LYS A 284 -13.09 -2.74 -15.58
CA LYS A 284 -11.74 -2.89 -16.12
C LYS A 284 -11.02 -1.54 -16.17
N LEU A 285 -9.87 -1.47 -15.55
CA LEU A 285 -8.91 -0.37 -15.67
C LEU A 285 -7.94 -0.70 -16.80
N THR A 286 -7.70 0.25 -17.72
CA THR A 286 -6.67 0.12 -18.76
C THR A 286 -5.86 1.40 -18.81
N LEU A 287 -4.53 1.32 -18.69
CA LEU A 287 -3.63 2.47 -18.81
C LEU A 287 -3.12 2.59 -20.23
N THR A 288 -3.36 3.75 -20.86
CA THR A 288 -3.18 3.93 -22.32
C THR A 288 -2.22 5.04 -22.67
N GLN A 289 -1.80 5.87 -21.70
CA GLN A 289 -1.00 7.06 -22.00
C GLN A 289 0.01 7.34 -20.88
N ASN A 290 1.27 7.57 -21.27
CA ASN A 290 2.28 8.10 -20.38
C ASN A 290 2.03 9.59 -20.08
N PRO A 291 2.44 10.11 -18.89
CA PRO A 291 2.34 11.53 -18.59
C PRO A 291 3.25 12.34 -19.53
N LYS A 292 2.80 13.52 -19.92
CA LYS A 292 3.63 14.48 -20.67
C LYS A 292 4.65 15.17 -19.77
N SER A 293 4.30 15.36 -18.51
CA SER A 293 5.14 15.93 -17.47
C SER A 293 4.93 15.14 -16.17
N PHE A 294 5.92 14.36 -15.77
CA PHE A 294 5.86 13.62 -14.51
C PHE A 294 5.64 14.55 -13.30
N PHE A 295 6.30 15.70 -13.28
CA PHE A 295 6.16 16.65 -12.17
C PHE A 295 4.73 17.18 -12.05
N THR A 296 4.17 17.64 -13.17
CA THR A 296 2.85 18.28 -13.16
C THR A 296 1.72 17.28 -12.96
N GLU A 297 1.78 16.14 -13.67
CA GLU A 297 0.66 15.22 -13.79
C GLU A 297 0.69 14.08 -12.76
N ILE A 298 1.87 13.72 -12.25
CA ILE A 298 2.05 12.59 -11.32
C ILE A 298 2.60 13.02 -9.96
N GLU A 299 3.64 13.86 -9.95
CA GLU A 299 4.25 14.25 -8.67
C GLU A 299 3.36 15.18 -7.87
N GLN A 300 2.69 16.13 -8.51
CA GLN A 300 1.76 17.05 -7.86
C GLN A 300 0.37 16.46 -7.63
N LEU A 301 0.08 15.25 -8.15
CA LEU A 301 -1.18 14.56 -7.90
C LEU A 301 -1.29 14.15 -6.43
N ALA A 302 -2.44 14.47 -5.82
CA ALA A 302 -2.76 14.14 -4.43
C ALA A 302 -3.88 13.10 -4.36
N PHE A 303 -3.64 12.01 -3.67
CA PHE A 303 -4.63 10.97 -3.41
C PHE A 303 -5.08 11.02 -1.97
N SER A 304 -6.37 10.73 -1.74
CA SER A 304 -6.91 10.57 -0.40
C SER A 304 -8.09 9.59 -0.38
N PRO A 305 -8.14 8.65 0.60
CA PRO A 305 -9.34 7.83 0.79
C PRO A 305 -10.58 8.62 1.19
N SER A 306 -10.45 9.90 1.54
CA SER A 306 -11.58 10.81 1.79
C SER A 306 -12.17 11.44 0.52
N ASN A 307 -11.52 11.28 -0.64
CA ASN A 307 -12.11 11.65 -1.92
C ASN A 307 -13.10 10.57 -2.34
N LEU A 308 -14.36 10.78 -2.00
CA LEU A 308 -15.47 9.84 -2.19
C LEU A 308 -16.54 10.51 -3.07
N VAL A 309 -17.37 9.69 -3.70
CA VAL A 309 -18.53 10.13 -4.49
C VAL A 309 -19.82 9.74 -3.74
N PRO A 310 -20.98 10.36 -4.06
CA PRO A 310 -22.26 9.99 -3.48
C PRO A 310 -22.54 8.49 -3.58
N GLY A 311 -22.99 7.89 -2.49
CA GLY A 311 -23.23 6.45 -2.36
C GLY A 311 -22.02 5.67 -1.84
N VAL A 312 -20.89 6.32 -1.58
CA VAL A 312 -19.73 5.70 -0.92
C VAL A 312 -19.49 6.37 0.43
N GLU A 313 -19.46 5.59 1.49
CA GLU A 313 -19.14 6.06 2.84
C GLU A 313 -17.99 5.25 3.43
N PRO A 314 -17.15 5.88 4.29
CA PRO A 314 -16.15 5.13 5.05
C PRO A 314 -16.82 4.26 6.11
N SER A 315 -16.24 3.10 6.37
CA SER A 315 -16.64 2.26 7.51
C SER A 315 -15.97 2.72 8.81
N GLU A 316 -16.29 2.04 9.88
CA GLU A 316 -15.74 2.24 11.22
C GLU A 316 -14.36 1.60 11.41
N ASP A 317 -13.72 1.08 10.36
CA ASP A 317 -12.33 0.60 10.40
C ASP A 317 -11.41 1.71 10.95
N PRO A 318 -10.75 1.51 12.11
CA PRO A 318 -9.94 2.55 12.75
C PRO A 318 -8.79 3.05 11.87
N ILE A 319 -8.19 2.18 11.07
CA ILE A 319 -7.12 2.57 10.13
C ILE A 319 -7.70 3.43 9.01
N LEU A 320 -8.86 3.06 8.44
CA LEU A 320 -9.53 3.91 7.45
C LEU A 320 -9.85 5.28 8.03
N GLN A 321 -10.44 5.34 9.22
CA GLN A 321 -10.80 6.59 9.89
C GLN A 321 -9.58 7.51 10.09
N ALA A 322 -8.44 6.95 10.51
CA ALA A 322 -7.19 7.71 10.63
C ALA A 322 -6.68 8.20 9.26
N ARG A 323 -6.82 7.40 8.21
CA ARG A 323 -6.41 7.75 6.84
C ARG A 323 -7.22 8.91 6.26
N LEU A 324 -8.50 9.07 6.65
CA LEU A 324 -9.34 10.21 6.21
C LEU A 324 -8.77 11.56 6.65
N PHE A 325 -8.05 11.61 7.77
CA PHE A 325 -7.33 12.79 8.24
C PHE A 325 -5.89 12.85 7.71
N ALA A 326 -5.14 11.77 7.82
CA ALA A 326 -3.70 11.76 7.59
C ALA A 326 -3.31 12.10 6.13
N TYR A 327 -4.11 11.65 5.15
CA TYR A 327 -3.81 11.92 3.74
C TYR A 327 -4.01 13.39 3.36
N PRO A 328 -5.15 14.04 3.64
CA PRO A 328 -5.31 15.46 3.36
C PRO A 328 -4.28 16.33 4.08
N ASP A 329 -3.93 16.00 5.32
CA ASP A 329 -2.92 16.72 6.10
C ASP A 329 -1.54 16.63 5.43
N ALA A 330 -1.10 15.41 5.11
CA ALA A 330 0.18 15.18 4.44
C ALA A 330 0.25 15.88 3.07
N GLN A 331 -0.84 15.91 2.30
CA GLN A 331 -0.88 16.57 1.00
C GLN A 331 -0.85 18.10 1.12
N ARG A 332 -1.52 18.68 2.11
CA ARG A 332 -1.41 20.13 2.39
C ARG A 332 0.01 20.52 2.77
N TYR A 333 0.68 19.72 3.58
CA TYR A 333 2.07 19.95 3.95
C TYR A 333 3.00 19.87 2.71
N ARG A 334 2.79 18.88 1.84
CA ARG A 334 3.64 18.62 0.67
C ARG A 334 3.45 19.63 -0.46
N LEU A 335 2.20 19.96 -0.79
CA LEU A 335 1.83 20.77 -1.97
C LEU A 335 1.42 22.20 -1.63
N GLY A 336 1.20 22.49 -0.35
CA GLY A 336 0.74 23.78 0.12
C GLY A 336 -0.79 23.89 0.23
N ALA A 337 -1.25 24.99 0.83
CA ALA A 337 -2.66 25.22 1.13
C ALA A 337 -3.56 25.23 -0.12
N ASN A 338 -3.01 25.59 -1.28
CA ASN A 338 -3.75 25.74 -2.54
C ASN A 338 -3.75 24.46 -3.39
N LEU A 339 -3.45 23.30 -2.81
CA LEU A 339 -3.37 22.03 -3.55
C LEU A 339 -4.65 21.70 -4.35
N GLN A 340 -5.82 22.15 -3.89
CA GLN A 340 -7.11 21.95 -4.56
C GLN A 340 -7.33 22.87 -5.78
N GLN A 341 -6.47 23.86 -5.99
CA GLN A 341 -6.48 24.68 -7.22
C GLN A 341 -5.76 24.00 -8.39
N LEU A 342 -4.98 22.95 -8.11
CA LEU A 342 -4.46 22.08 -9.15
C LEU A 342 -5.65 21.26 -9.73
N SER A 343 -5.85 21.31 -11.05
CA SER A 343 -7.04 20.76 -11.71
C SER A 343 -7.39 19.34 -11.28
N ASP A 344 -6.37 18.49 -11.18
CA ASP A 344 -6.53 17.06 -10.89
C ASP A 344 -6.76 16.76 -9.39
N ASN A 345 -6.60 17.76 -8.52
CA ASN A 345 -6.78 17.65 -7.07
C ASN A 345 -8.07 18.32 -6.56
N GLN A 346 -8.98 18.74 -7.46
CA GLN A 346 -10.22 19.37 -7.04
C GLN A 346 -11.06 18.42 -6.16
N PRO A 347 -11.66 18.94 -5.07
CA PRO A 347 -12.50 18.11 -4.21
C PRO A 347 -13.74 17.65 -4.96
N SER A 348 -14.24 16.48 -4.58
CA SER A 348 -15.62 16.12 -4.91
C SER A 348 -16.57 17.11 -4.25
N PRO A 349 -17.67 17.51 -4.91
CA PRO A 349 -18.79 18.11 -4.21
C PRO A 349 -19.13 17.16 -3.07
N SER A 350 -19.29 17.68 -1.84
CA SER A 350 -19.47 16.84 -0.67
C SER A 350 -20.52 15.76 -0.96
N ALA A 351 -20.21 14.52 -0.62
CA ALA A 351 -21.19 13.44 -0.55
C ALA A 351 -22.13 13.73 0.62
N ALA A 352 -22.91 14.83 0.48
CA ALA A 352 -23.85 15.25 1.49
C ALA A 352 -25.02 14.28 1.53
N ASP A 353 -25.32 13.78 2.71
CA ASP A 353 -26.63 13.39 3.18
C ASP A 353 -27.19 11.98 2.92
N ALA A 354 -26.43 11.00 2.48
CA ALA A 354 -26.87 9.62 2.71
C ALA A 354 -26.46 9.19 4.14
N LYS A 355 -27.36 9.30 5.09
CA LYS A 355 -27.14 8.78 6.46
C LYS A 355 -27.49 7.28 6.47
N THR A 356 -26.51 6.45 6.77
CA THR A 356 -26.77 5.05 7.11
C THR A 356 -27.66 4.99 8.37
N THR A 357 -28.67 4.11 8.34
CA THR A 357 -29.50 3.86 9.55
C THR A 357 -28.88 2.64 10.26
N PRO A 358 -28.22 2.82 11.41
CA PRO A 358 -27.71 1.70 12.20
C PRO A 358 -28.84 0.83 12.72
N THR A 359 -28.59 -0.47 12.86
CA THR A 359 -29.44 -1.35 13.65
C THR A 359 -28.87 -1.50 15.05
N THR A 360 -29.71 -1.75 16.06
CA THR A 360 -29.28 -1.91 17.46
C THR A 360 -28.23 -3.01 17.62
N GLU A 361 -28.31 -4.09 16.81
CA GLU A 361 -27.34 -5.18 16.80
C GLU A 361 -25.99 -4.76 16.25
N LEU A 362 -26.01 -3.96 15.16
CA LEU A 362 -24.79 -3.40 14.57
C LEU A 362 -24.11 -2.40 15.54
N ASP A 363 -24.88 -1.54 16.22
CA ASP A 363 -24.35 -0.60 17.21
C ASP A 363 -23.69 -1.33 18.38
N THR A 364 -24.27 -2.44 18.82
CA THR A 364 -23.70 -3.27 19.89
C THR A 364 -22.38 -3.90 19.44
N TRP A 365 -22.34 -4.44 18.22
CA TRP A 365 -21.13 -5.02 17.65
C TRP A 365 -20.03 -3.95 17.45
N LEU A 366 -20.37 -2.79 16.93
CA LEU A 366 -19.43 -1.67 16.75
C LEU A 366 -18.87 -1.18 18.09
N ALA A 367 -19.69 -1.11 19.15
CA ALA A 367 -19.24 -0.73 20.49
C ALA A 367 -18.25 -1.75 21.09
N GLN A 368 -18.38 -3.03 20.75
CA GLN A 368 -17.47 -4.09 21.17
C GLN A 368 -16.14 -4.08 20.40
N THR A 369 -16.10 -3.45 19.21
CA THR A 369 -14.94 -3.35 18.36
C THR A 369 -14.09 -2.11 18.65
N SER A 370 -14.10 -1.58 19.89
CA SER A 370 -13.29 -0.43 20.27
C SER A 370 -11.77 -0.70 20.11
N SER A 371 -11.02 0.33 19.76
CA SER A 371 -9.57 0.25 19.49
C SER A 371 -8.75 -0.40 20.61
N GLN A 372 -9.18 -0.27 21.87
CA GLN A 372 -8.51 -0.92 23.01
C GLN A 372 -8.60 -2.45 22.99
N ALA A 373 -9.74 -3.01 22.57
CA ALA A 373 -9.90 -4.46 22.46
C ALA A 373 -9.07 -5.04 21.29
N TRP A 374 -8.72 -4.20 20.31
CA TRP A 374 -8.00 -4.62 19.12
C TRP A 374 -6.47 -4.58 19.25
N SER A 375 -5.95 -3.87 20.25
CA SER A 375 -4.50 -3.74 20.47
C SER A 375 -3.84 -5.03 20.96
N GLN A 376 -4.61 -5.96 21.53
CA GLN A 376 -4.08 -7.22 22.03
C GLN A 376 -4.02 -8.28 20.93
N PRO A 377 -2.92 -9.09 20.87
CA PRO A 377 -2.84 -10.23 19.97
C PRO A 377 -3.97 -11.23 20.24
N ASN A 378 -4.52 -11.83 19.17
CA ASN A 378 -5.52 -12.89 19.24
C ASN A 378 -5.10 -14.09 18.37
N GLU A 379 -5.81 -15.22 18.46
CA GLU A 379 -5.43 -16.47 17.75
C GLU A 379 -5.37 -16.26 16.22
N LEU A 380 -6.20 -15.39 15.64
CA LEU A 380 -6.18 -15.13 14.21
C LEU A 380 -4.88 -14.46 13.74
N ASP A 381 -4.15 -13.75 14.62
CA ASP A 381 -2.87 -13.13 14.29
C ASP A 381 -1.78 -14.17 14.02
N TYR A 382 -1.93 -15.36 14.57
CA TYR A 382 -1.05 -16.50 14.33
C TYR A 382 -1.59 -17.47 13.30
N LYS A 383 -2.92 -17.64 13.24
CA LYS A 383 -3.58 -18.58 12.33
C LYS A 383 -3.39 -18.19 10.86
N TYR A 384 -3.61 -16.92 10.51
CA TYR A 384 -3.47 -16.45 9.13
C TYR A 384 -2.06 -16.66 8.58
N PRO A 385 -0.97 -16.22 9.23
CA PRO A 385 0.38 -16.49 8.75
C PRO A 385 0.74 -17.98 8.78
N ARG A 386 0.24 -18.75 9.74
CA ARG A 386 0.42 -20.23 9.79
C ARG A 386 -0.21 -20.90 8.59
N ASP A 387 -1.47 -20.56 8.29
CA ASP A 387 -2.20 -21.16 7.18
C ASP A 387 -1.61 -20.73 5.83
N PHE A 388 -1.15 -19.48 5.72
CA PHE A 388 -0.38 -19.02 4.56
C PHE A 388 0.90 -19.84 4.37
N TRP A 389 1.72 -19.99 5.41
CA TRP A 389 2.92 -20.80 5.38
C TRP A 389 2.66 -22.24 4.95
N ASN A 390 1.62 -22.87 5.49
CA ASN A 390 1.25 -24.26 5.21
C ASN A 390 0.69 -24.49 3.81
N VAL A 391 0.04 -23.47 3.22
CA VAL A 391 -0.60 -23.60 1.90
C VAL A 391 0.35 -23.28 0.75
N LEU A 392 1.43 -22.52 1.00
CA LEU A 392 2.38 -22.07 -0.02
C LEU A 392 2.93 -23.20 -0.91
N PRO A 393 3.37 -24.36 -0.37
CA PRO A 393 3.88 -25.44 -1.22
C PRO A 393 2.84 -26.02 -2.18
N LYS A 394 1.55 -25.92 -1.84
CA LYS A 394 0.43 -26.39 -2.68
C LYS A 394 0.00 -25.34 -3.71
N LEU A 395 0.04 -24.07 -3.35
CA LEU A 395 -0.37 -22.95 -4.22
C LEU A 395 0.67 -22.58 -5.27
N ARG A 396 1.94 -22.73 -4.92
CA ARG A 396 3.07 -22.28 -5.76
C ARG A 396 4.10 -23.38 -5.94
N SER A 397 5.03 -23.49 -5.00
CA SER A 397 6.05 -24.54 -4.93
C SER A 397 6.74 -24.47 -3.56
N ALA A 398 7.54 -25.50 -3.25
CA ALA A 398 8.42 -25.46 -2.08
C ALA A 398 9.44 -24.31 -2.14
N GLU A 399 9.79 -23.83 -3.36
CA GLU A 399 10.70 -22.70 -3.57
C GLU A 399 10.16 -21.39 -2.98
N PHE A 400 8.85 -21.14 -3.08
CA PHE A 400 8.22 -19.97 -2.45
C PHE A 400 8.37 -19.96 -0.92
N GLN A 401 8.26 -21.12 -0.31
CA GLN A 401 8.48 -21.26 1.13
C GLN A 401 9.97 -21.05 1.48
N ASN A 402 10.88 -21.56 0.63
CA ASN A 402 12.32 -21.33 0.78
C ASN A 402 12.68 -19.85 0.64
N SER A 403 12.02 -19.12 -0.27
CA SER A 403 12.24 -17.67 -0.43
C SER A 403 11.99 -16.91 0.87
N ILE A 404 10.92 -17.23 1.62
CA ILE A 404 10.64 -16.62 2.92
C ILE A 404 11.82 -16.84 3.87
N VAL A 405 12.29 -18.09 3.99
CA VAL A 405 13.41 -18.44 4.86
C VAL A 405 14.67 -17.65 4.50
N VAL A 406 15.06 -17.68 3.23
CA VAL A 406 16.26 -16.98 2.74
C VAL A 406 16.16 -15.47 2.97
N ASN A 407 15.01 -14.87 2.67
CA ASN A 407 14.83 -13.44 2.78
C ASN A 407 14.83 -12.96 4.23
N MET A 408 14.17 -13.68 5.14
CA MET A 408 14.20 -13.37 6.56
C MET A 408 15.63 -13.55 7.11
N SER A 409 16.30 -14.63 6.75
CA SER A 409 17.64 -14.95 7.24
C SER A 409 18.69 -13.92 6.84
N LYS A 410 18.66 -13.43 5.60
CA LYS A 410 19.54 -12.34 5.14
C LYS A 410 19.36 -11.06 5.98
N SER A 411 18.13 -10.73 6.36
CA SER A 411 17.82 -9.57 7.20
C SER A 411 18.25 -9.81 8.66
N LEU A 412 17.92 -10.98 9.23
CA LEU A 412 18.20 -11.33 10.61
C LEU A 412 19.69 -11.49 10.89
N ALA A 413 20.49 -11.97 9.94
CA ALA A 413 21.94 -12.11 10.09
C ALA A 413 22.64 -10.79 10.45
N GLN A 414 22.01 -9.65 10.16
CA GLN A 414 22.52 -8.32 10.46
C GLN A 414 22.08 -7.81 11.84
N THR A 415 21.31 -8.58 12.60
CA THR A 415 20.76 -8.18 13.90
C THR A 415 21.57 -8.76 15.08
N ARG A 416 21.35 -8.21 16.28
CA ARG A 416 21.98 -8.68 17.51
C ARG A 416 21.45 -10.06 17.91
N ALA A 417 22.29 -10.89 18.54
CA ALA A 417 21.97 -12.28 18.90
C ALA A 417 20.71 -12.40 19.78
N GLU A 418 20.57 -11.52 20.79
CA GLU A 418 19.41 -11.53 21.69
C GLU A 418 18.09 -11.23 20.93
N LEU A 419 18.16 -10.35 19.94
CA LEU A 419 16.99 -10.03 19.12
C LEU A 419 16.65 -11.19 18.18
N ARG A 420 17.65 -11.84 17.56
CA ARG A 420 17.43 -13.05 16.74
C ARG A 420 16.67 -14.12 17.53
N GLU A 421 17.09 -14.39 18.77
CA GLU A 421 16.40 -15.37 19.60
C GLU A 421 14.94 -15.01 19.88
N ARG A 422 14.64 -13.74 20.16
CA ARG A 422 13.26 -13.27 20.32
C ARG A 422 12.44 -13.45 19.04
N VAL A 423 13.03 -13.16 17.86
CA VAL A 423 12.36 -13.35 16.57
C VAL A 423 12.07 -14.84 16.34
N TYR A 424 13.00 -15.75 16.62
CA TYR A 424 12.75 -17.19 16.47
C TYR A 424 11.62 -17.65 17.39
N GLN A 425 11.55 -17.16 18.62
CA GLN A 425 10.43 -17.44 19.52
C GLN A 425 9.12 -16.88 18.99
N THR A 426 9.12 -15.67 18.43
CA THR A 426 7.93 -15.05 17.82
C THR A 426 7.47 -15.83 16.58
N LEU A 427 8.37 -16.22 15.69
CA LEU A 427 8.04 -17.05 14.52
C LEU A 427 7.51 -18.44 14.92
N ARG A 428 7.95 -19.00 16.05
CA ARG A 428 7.45 -20.26 16.57
C ARG A 428 5.97 -20.23 16.96
N LEU A 429 5.43 -19.04 17.29
CA LEU A 429 3.99 -18.87 17.50
C LEU A 429 3.21 -19.04 16.18
N VAL A 430 3.85 -18.76 15.06
CA VAL A 430 3.28 -18.98 13.72
C VAL A 430 3.41 -20.48 13.36
N ALA A 431 4.66 -20.97 13.20
CA ALA A 431 4.96 -22.36 12.90
C ALA A 431 6.35 -22.75 13.41
N ALA A 432 6.47 -23.92 14.02
CA ALA A 432 7.74 -24.38 14.59
C ALA A 432 8.80 -24.60 13.51
N ASP A 433 8.43 -25.23 12.38
CA ASP A 433 9.32 -25.49 11.25
C ASP A 433 9.78 -24.20 10.54
N LEU A 434 8.93 -23.18 10.45
CA LEU A 434 9.33 -21.85 9.95
C LEU A 434 10.44 -21.26 10.82
N ALA A 435 10.23 -21.26 12.13
CA ALA A 435 11.21 -20.73 13.08
C ALA A 435 12.55 -21.48 13.03
N ASP A 436 12.51 -22.81 12.99
CA ASP A 436 13.72 -23.65 12.96
C ASP A 436 14.48 -23.43 11.64
N ARG A 437 13.80 -23.44 10.50
CA ARG A 437 14.43 -23.20 9.19
C ARG A 437 15.03 -21.79 9.07
N VAL A 438 14.34 -20.77 9.58
CA VAL A 438 14.86 -19.39 9.59
C VAL A 438 16.07 -19.29 10.51
N ARG A 439 16.04 -19.94 11.69
CA ARG A 439 17.18 -19.99 12.60
C ARG A 439 18.40 -20.61 11.91
N ASP A 440 18.28 -21.84 11.43
CA ASP A 440 19.37 -22.58 10.81
C ASP A 440 20.00 -21.76 9.66
N ALA A 441 19.18 -21.21 8.76
CA ALA A 441 19.66 -20.42 7.66
C ALA A 441 20.28 -19.09 8.10
N THR A 442 19.79 -18.47 9.18
CA THR A 442 20.35 -17.21 9.71
C THR A 442 21.73 -17.44 10.33
N GLU A 443 21.85 -18.44 11.20
CA GLU A 443 23.12 -18.70 11.91
C GLU A 443 24.25 -19.12 10.96
N MET A 444 23.94 -19.70 9.79
CA MET A 444 24.91 -19.94 8.71
C MET A 444 25.40 -18.63 8.04
N LEU A 445 24.64 -17.55 8.11
CA LEU A 445 24.99 -16.26 7.50
C LEU A 445 25.66 -15.28 8.47
N VAL A 446 25.60 -15.54 9.78
CA VAL A 446 26.20 -14.66 10.78
C VAL A 446 27.72 -14.77 10.71
N PRO A 447 28.46 -13.66 10.51
CA PRO A 447 29.92 -13.68 10.51
C PRO A 447 30.49 -14.07 11.89
N ASP A 448 31.57 -14.85 11.94
CA ASP A 448 32.24 -15.33 13.18
C ASP A 448 32.59 -14.18 14.14
N ASN A 449 32.91 -13.01 13.65
CA ASN A 449 33.25 -11.83 14.45
C ASN A 449 32.03 -11.16 15.13
N MET A 450 30.82 -11.40 14.67
CA MET A 450 29.59 -10.94 15.35
C MET A 450 29.11 -11.91 16.43
N ALA A 451 29.49 -13.16 16.39
CA ALA A 451 29.17 -14.13 17.42
C ALA A 451 29.87 -13.82 18.76
N ALA A 452 30.96 -13.04 18.73
CA ALA A 452 31.78 -12.72 19.91
C ALA A 452 31.43 -11.39 20.62
N SER A 453 30.51 -10.55 20.10
CA SER A 453 30.23 -9.23 20.67
C SER A 453 29.00 -9.16 21.60
N SER A 454 28.79 -10.17 22.44
CA SER A 454 27.75 -10.17 23.50
C SER A 454 28.05 -9.20 24.67
N GLY A 455 28.80 -8.15 24.45
CA GLY A 455 29.29 -7.20 25.46
C GLY A 455 28.91 -5.75 25.27
N MET A 456 27.90 -5.35 24.48
CA MET A 456 27.49 -3.96 24.39
C MET A 456 26.29 -3.64 25.27
N VAL A 457 26.47 -2.63 26.11
CA VAL A 457 25.58 -2.03 27.11
C VAL A 457 24.18 -1.74 26.52
N PRO A 458 23.07 -2.09 27.24
CA PRO A 458 21.72 -1.75 26.81
C PRO A 458 21.54 -0.24 26.77
N ARG A 459 21.14 0.30 25.64
CA ARG A 459 20.67 1.69 25.56
C ARG A 459 19.35 1.79 26.34
N SER A 460 19.40 2.59 27.41
CA SER A 460 18.22 2.94 28.21
C SER A 460 17.13 3.58 27.35
N SER A 461 15.90 3.15 27.58
CA SER A 461 14.67 3.76 27.15
C SER A 461 14.67 5.27 27.37
N ARG A 462 14.82 6.04 26.29
CA ARG A 462 14.44 7.46 26.24
C ARG A 462 13.82 7.71 24.87
N LEU A 463 12.51 7.60 24.86
CA LEU A 463 11.57 8.44 24.09
C LEU A 463 10.17 8.14 24.64
#